data_943038b08da2c0125d903f4f9a63cd1d
#
_entry.id   943038b08da2c0125d903f4f9a63cd1d
#
_cell.length_a   1.000
_cell.length_b   1.000
_cell.length_c   1.000
_cell.angle_alpha   90.00
_cell.angle_beta   90.00
_cell.angle_gamma   90.00
#
_symmetry.space_group_name_H-M   'P 1'
#
loop_
_entity.id
_entity.type
_entity.pdbx_description
1 polymer ?
#
loop_
_entity_poly.entity_id
_entity_poly.type
_entity_poly.pdbx_seq_one_letter_code
_entity_poly.pdbx_strand_id
1 'polypeptide(L)'
;MTRNLELVIISDVHLGTYGCKAKELLQYLDTIHPKTLVLNGDIIDIWQFKKSYFPKDHLKVIRKILSFATNGTEVYYITGNHDEMFRKFTDFELGNLNVCNKLCMNLDGKKAWIFHGDVFDASVQHSKWIAKLGGKGYDLLIAINNVVNWILKKIGREKY
;
A
#
# COMPACT_ATOMS: atom_id res chain seq x y z
N MET A 1 19.78 -18.21 -3.01
CA MET A 1 19.95 -18.37 -1.54
C MET A 1 18.95 -17.44 -0.87
N THR A 2 18.14 -17.95 0.05
CA THR A 2 17.23 -17.15 0.87
C THR A 2 17.95 -16.65 2.12
N ARG A 3 17.66 -15.44 2.55
CA ARG A 3 18.25 -14.79 3.73
C ARG A 3 17.30 -14.90 4.92
N ASN A 4 17.79 -15.37 6.04
CA ASN A 4 17.05 -15.31 7.29
C ASN A 4 17.22 -13.92 7.91
N LEU A 5 16.11 -13.24 8.20
CA LEU A 5 16.07 -11.89 8.74
C LEU A 5 15.23 -11.88 10.02
N GLU A 6 15.66 -11.16 11.04
CA GLU A 6 14.91 -11.04 12.29
C GLU A 6 13.65 -10.19 12.07
N LEU A 7 13.79 -9.06 11.38
CA LEU A 7 12.73 -8.11 11.13
C LEU A 7 12.81 -7.57 9.69
N VAL A 8 11.67 -7.51 9.05
CA VAL A 8 11.49 -6.81 7.75
C VAL A 8 10.32 -5.85 7.90
N ILE A 9 10.52 -4.61 7.50
CA ILE A 9 9.46 -3.58 7.46
C ILE A 9 9.27 -3.14 6.02
N ILE A 10 8.04 -3.14 5.54
CA ILE A 10 7.64 -2.73 4.19
C ILE A 10 6.47 -1.76 4.33
N SER A 11 6.49 -0.63 3.62
CA SER A 11 5.42 0.37 3.60
C SER A 11 5.10 0.80 2.18
N ASP A 12 3.98 1.48 1.99
CA ASP A 12 3.63 2.23 0.78
C ASP A 12 3.69 1.38 -0.51
N VAL A 13 3.15 0.17 -0.45
CA VAL A 13 3.15 -0.78 -1.58
C VAL A 13 2.08 -0.42 -2.61
N HIS A 14 0.93 0.07 -2.15
CA HIS A 14 -0.21 0.48 -2.97
C HIS A 14 -0.69 -0.60 -3.97
N LEU A 15 -0.88 -1.83 -3.48
CA LEU A 15 -1.48 -2.90 -4.29
C LEU A 15 -2.87 -2.47 -4.78
N GLY A 16 -3.14 -2.65 -6.06
CA GLY A 16 -4.37 -2.21 -6.72
C GLY A 16 -4.17 -0.96 -7.58
N THR A 17 -2.99 -0.34 -7.58
CA THR A 17 -2.67 0.82 -8.42
C THR A 17 -1.73 0.47 -9.58
N TYR A 18 -1.73 1.31 -10.63
CA TYR A 18 -0.82 1.12 -11.78
C TYR A 18 0.65 1.40 -11.43
N GLY A 19 0.91 2.21 -10.41
CA GLY A 19 2.28 2.57 -9.99
C GLY A 19 2.97 1.51 -9.13
N CYS A 20 2.22 0.51 -8.64
CA CYS A 20 2.75 -0.51 -7.76
C CYS A 20 3.78 -1.41 -8.45
N LYS A 21 4.94 -1.58 -7.81
CA LYS A 21 6.03 -2.45 -8.26
C LYS A 21 5.91 -3.88 -7.70
N ALA A 22 4.71 -4.47 -7.84
CA ALA A 22 4.38 -5.77 -7.26
C ALA A 22 5.31 -6.91 -7.69
N LYS A 23 5.81 -6.86 -8.92
CA LYS A 23 6.71 -7.88 -9.48
C LYS A 23 8.08 -7.85 -8.80
N GLU A 24 8.63 -6.66 -8.64
CA GLU A 24 9.91 -6.42 -7.98
C GLU A 24 9.82 -6.75 -6.47
N LEU A 25 8.70 -6.36 -5.84
CA LEU A 25 8.44 -6.72 -4.46
C LEU A 25 8.37 -8.24 -4.29
N LEU A 26 7.66 -8.95 -5.17
CA LEU A 26 7.56 -10.40 -5.12
C LEU A 26 8.94 -11.07 -5.24
N GLN A 27 9.76 -10.59 -6.19
CA GLN A 27 11.14 -11.07 -6.34
C GLN A 27 11.95 -10.88 -5.05
N TYR A 28 11.82 -9.72 -4.39
CA TYR A 28 12.46 -9.47 -3.11
C TYR A 28 11.95 -10.44 -2.03
N LEU A 29 10.64 -10.58 -1.88
CA LEU A 29 10.02 -11.46 -0.89
C LEU A 29 10.42 -12.94 -1.08
N ASP A 30 10.74 -13.36 -2.30
CA ASP A 30 11.23 -14.71 -2.58
C ASP A 30 12.67 -14.94 -2.14
N THR A 31 13.42 -13.87 -1.83
CA THR A 31 14.82 -13.96 -1.36
C THR A 31 14.97 -13.95 0.15
N ILE A 32 13.88 -13.86 0.92
CA ILE A 32 13.94 -13.67 2.37
C ILE A 32 13.07 -14.67 3.13
N HIS A 33 13.50 -14.93 4.38
CA HIS A 33 12.73 -15.65 5.40
C HIS A 33 12.77 -14.80 6.69
N PRO A 34 11.81 -13.88 6.88
CA PRO A 34 11.75 -13.05 8.08
C PRO A 34 11.14 -13.83 9.25
N LYS A 35 11.62 -13.60 10.48
CA LYS A 35 10.92 -14.00 11.70
C LYS A 35 9.70 -13.10 11.92
N THR A 36 9.87 -11.79 11.73
CA THR A 36 8.82 -10.81 11.85
C THR A 36 8.74 -9.97 10.57
N LEU A 37 7.55 -9.87 10.00
CA LEU A 37 7.25 -9.01 8.85
C LEU A 37 6.25 -7.94 9.27
N VAL A 38 6.64 -6.67 9.16
CA VAL A 38 5.76 -5.52 9.42
C VAL A 38 5.37 -4.89 8.09
N LEU A 39 4.08 -4.86 7.82
CA LEU A 39 3.45 -4.16 6.71
C LEU A 39 2.97 -2.82 7.25
N ASN A 40 3.75 -1.74 7.06
CA ASN A 40 3.57 -0.47 7.75
C ASN A 40 2.75 0.53 6.94
N GLY A 41 1.48 0.24 6.74
CA GLY A 41 0.49 1.10 6.11
C GLY A 41 0.58 1.18 4.59
N ASP A 42 -0.54 1.51 3.98
CA ASP A 42 -0.70 1.74 2.54
C ASP A 42 -0.25 0.53 1.69
N ILE A 43 -0.54 -0.66 2.19
CA ILE A 43 -0.21 -1.91 1.50
C ILE A 43 -1.20 -2.18 0.37
N ILE A 44 -2.49 -1.96 0.63
CA ILE A 44 -3.56 -2.09 -0.38
C ILE A 44 -4.20 -0.72 -0.56
N ASP A 45 -4.16 -0.19 -1.77
CA ASP A 45 -4.82 1.08 -2.07
C ASP A 45 -6.30 0.89 -2.34
N ILE A 46 -7.11 1.01 -1.29
CA ILE A 46 -8.56 0.85 -1.38
C ILE A 46 -9.22 2.11 -1.96
N TRP A 47 -8.58 3.27 -1.84
CA TRP A 47 -9.11 4.53 -2.37
C TRP A 47 -9.07 4.57 -3.90
N GLN A 48 -8.00 4.07 -4.51
CA GLN A 48 -7.84 4.00 -5.95
C GLN A 48 -8.26 2.66 -6.54
N PHE A 49 -8.80 1.77 -5.70
CA PHE A 49 -9.22 0.44 -6.13
C PHE A 49 -10.26 0.52 -7.25
N LYS A 50 -9.86 0.16 -8.45
CA LYS A 50 -10.78 0.00 -9.57
C LYS A 50 -11.25 -1.44 -9.60
N LYS A 51 -12.58 -1.66 -9.58
CA LYS A 51 -13.21 -3.01 -9.56
C LYS A 51 -12.69 -3.96 -10.65
N SER A 52 -12.10 -3.41 -11.72
CA SER A 52 -11.58 -4.17 -12.87
C SER A 52 -10.05 -4.29 -12.91
N TYR A 53 -9.32 -3.70 -11.95
CA TYR A 53 -7.86 -3.68 -11.98
C TYR A 53 -7.26 -4.22 -10.70
N PHE A 54 -6.91 -5.49 -10.72
CA PHE A 54 -6.07 -6.11 -9.71
C PHE A 54 -5.21 -7.20 -10.38
N PRO A 55 -4.03 -6.84 -10.89
CA PRO A 55 -3.16 -7.76 -11.64
C PRO A 55 -2.79 -9.01 -10.86
N LYS A 56 -2.50 -10.09 -11.58
CA LYS A 56 -2.12 -11.38 -10.98
C LYS A 56 -0.90 -11.26 -10.05
N ASP A 57 0.04 -10.39 -10.35
CA ASP A 57 1.24 -10.22 -9.53
C ASP A 57 0.94 -9.55 -8.18
N HIS A 58 -0.08 -8.67 -8.11
CA HIS A 58 -0.58 -8.12 -6.85
C HIS A 58 -1.17 -9.22 -5.95
N LEU A 59 -1.97 -10.13 -6.53
CA LEU A 59 -2.49 -11.30 -5.81
C LEU A 59 -1.36 -12.23 -5.33
N LYS A 60 -0.29 -12.40 -6.12
CA LYS A 60 0.86 -13.21 -5.73
C LYS A 60 1.58 -12.62 -4.51
N VAL A 61 1.69 -11.27 -4.43
CA VAL A 61 2.25 -10.60 -3.24
C VAL A 61 1.41 -10.91 -2.01
N ILE A 62 0.08 -10.76 -2.08
CA ILE A 62 -0.81 -11.11 -0.96
C ILE A 62 -0.64 -12.57 -0.56
N ARG A 63 -0.64 -13.48 -1.53
CA ARG A 63 -0.43 -14.91 -1.28
C ARG A 63 0.92 -15.19 -0.62
N LYS A 64 1.97 -14.49 -1.04
CA LYS A 64 3.31 -14.62 -0.44
C LYS A 64 3.32 -14.17 1.02
N ILE A 65 2.68 -13.03 1.34
CA ILE A 65 2.53 -12.53 2.71
C ILE A 65 1.77 -13.55 3.57
N LEU A 66 0.65 -14.07 3.09
CA LEU A 66 -0.11 -15.11 3.80
C LEU A 66 0.71 -16.40 3.97
N SER A 67 1.54 -16.75 2.97
CA SER A 67 2.46 -17.89 3.08
C SER A 67 3.50 -17.68 4.18
N PHE A 68 4.01 -16.49 4.40
CA PHE A 68 4.89 -16.21 5.53
C PHE A 68 4.17 -16.47 6.86
N ALA A 69 2.95 -15.95 7.04
CA ALA A 69 2.18 -16.17 8.27
C ALA A 69 1.90 -17.66 8.51
N THR A 70 1.53 -18.42 7.48
CA THR A 70 1.27 -19.87 7.61
C THR A 70 2.53 -20.71 7.88
N ASN A 71 3.70 -20.19 7.53
CA ASN A 71 5.00 -20.83 7.75
C ASN A 71 5.73 -20.33 9.02
N GLY A 72 5.03 -19.66 9.93
CA GLY A 72 5.55 -19.31 11.25
C GLY A 72 6.15 -17.90 11.37
N THR A 73 6.15 -17.07 10.30
CA THR A 73 6.51 -15.66 10.40
C THR A 73 5.41 -14.89 11.14
N GLU A 74 5.77 -14.09 12.13
CA GLU A 74 4.84 -13.12 12.72
C GLU A 74 4.63 -11.96 11.74
N VAL A 75 3.39 -11.77 11.27
CA VAL A 75 3.04 -10.72 10.33
C VAL A 75 2.18 -9.68 11.04
N TYR A 76 2.64 -8.43 11.06
CA TYR A 76 1.89 -7.29 11.57
C TYR A 76 1.47 -6.42 10.41
N TYR A 77 0.16 -6.23 10.26
CA TYR A 77 -0.44 -5.30 9.31
C TYR A 77 -0.83 -4.02 10.05
N ILE A 78 -0.03 -2.98 9.91
CA ILE A 78 -0.32 -1.65 10.42
C ILE A 78 -1.13 -0.92 9.35
N THR A 79 -2.25 -0.32 9.73
CA THR A 79 -3.13 0.36 8.79
C THR A 79 -2.65 1.76 8.47
N GLY A 80 -2.66 2.13 7.19
CA GLY A 80 -2.43 3.49 6.69
C GLY A 80 -3.73 4.21 6.32
N ASN A 81 -3.59 5.33 5.63
CA ASN A 81 -4.74 6.11 5.15
C ASN A 81 -5.40 5.53 3.90
N HIS A 82 -4.64 4.89 3.00
CA HIS A 82 -5.20 4.25 1.80
C HIS A 82 -5.91 2.93 2.09
N ASP A 83 -5.58 2.29 3.18
CA ASP A 83 -6.21 1.05 3.63
C ASP A 83 -6.93 1.19 4.99
N GLU A 84 -7.36 2.43 5.33
CA GLU A 84 -8.01 2.78 6.60
C GLU A 84 -9.25 1.93 6.94
N MET A 85 -9.90 1.32 5.96
CA MET A 85 -11.05 0.45 6.24
C MET A 85 -10.67 -0.75 7.10
N PHE A 86 -9.41 -1.18 7.08
CA PHE A 86 -8.91 -2.25 7.93
C PHE A 86 -8.78 -1.82 9.40
N ARG A 87 -8.85 -0.52 9.71
CA ARG A 87 -8.90 -0.03 11.10
C ARG A 87 -10.10 -0.56 11.89
N LYS A 88 -11.15 -1.01 11.20
CA LYS A 88 -12.30 -1.68 11.84
C LYS A 88 -11.97 -3.06 12.37
N PHE A 89 -10.86 -3.63 11.92
CA PHE A 89 -10.37 -4.96 12.29
C PHE A 89 -9.09 -4.90 13.12
N THR A 90 -8.79 -3.74 13.73
CA THR A 90 -7.67 -3.66 14.68
C THR A 90 -7.94 -4.57 15.87
N ASP A 91 -6.86 -5.16 16.38
CA ASP A 91 -6.89 -6.21 17.40
C ASP A 91 -7.43 -7.56 16.91
N PHE A 92 -7.57 -7.71 15.58
CA PHE A 92 -7.91 -8.99 14.98
C PHE A 92 -6.64 -9.81 14.74
N GLU A 93 -6.65 -11.03 15.26
CA GLU A 93 -5.57 -12.00 15.12
C GLU A 93 -6.06 -13.18 14.29
N LEU A 94 -5.34 -13.52 13.23
CA LEU A 94 -5.57 -14.71 12.42
C LEU A 94 -4.29 -15.53 12.36
N GLY A 95 -4.11 -16.41 13.35
CA GLY A 95 -2.86 -17.14 13.54
C GLY A 95 -1.70 -16.15 13.76
N ASN A 96 -0.70 -16.19 12.89
CA ASN A 96 0.45 -15.27 12.95
C ASN A 96 0.24 -13.95 12.21
N LEU A 97 -0.98 -13.64 11.75
CA LEU A 97 -1.31 -12.35 11.13
C LEU A 97 -2.09 -11.48 12.10
N ASN A 98 -1.53 -10.34 12.44
CA ASN A 98 -2.08 -9.38 13.39
C ASN A 98 -2.37 -8.05 12.69
N VAL A 99 -3.59 -7.51 12.83
CA VAL A 99 -3.95 -6.18 12.31
C VAL A 99 -3.96 -5.18 13.45
N CYS A 100 -3.20 -4.09 13.31
CA CYS A 100 -3.06 -3.07 14.36
C CYS A 100 -2.88 -1.66 13.76
N ASN A 101 -3.05 -0.63 14.59
CA ASN A 101 -2.78 0.76 14.19
C ASN A 101 -1.34 1.18 14.46
N LYS A 102 -0.69 0.52 15.39
CA LYS A 102 0.69 0.78 15.81
C LYS A 102 1.25 -0.48 16.44
N LEU A 103 2.56 -0.64 16.35
CA LEU A 103 3.29 -1.72 16.97
C LEU A 103 4.38 -1.15 17.88
N CYS A 104 4.48 -1.67 19.09
CA CYS A 104 5.60 -1.38 19.97
C CYS A 104 6.39 -2.68 20.20
N MET A 105 7.65 -2.69 19.86
CA MET A 105 8.51 -3.85 20.01
C MET A 105 9.86 -3.46 20.61
N ASN A 106 10.57 -4.44 21.16
CA ASN A 106 11.91 -4.23 21.67
C ASN A 106 12.92 -4.62 20.58
N LEU A 107 13.75 -3.67 20.17
CA LEU A 107 14.84 -3.88 19.23
C LEU A 107 16.16 -3.58 19.96
N ASP A 108 16.97 -4.59 20.18
CA ASP A 108 18.28 -4.46 20.84
C ASP A 108 18.20 -3.74 22.20
N GLY A 109 17.19 -4.09 23.02
CA GLY A 109 16.98 -3.48 24.34
C GLY A 109 16.33 -2.11 24.32
N LYS A 110 15.99 -1.56 23.17
CA LYS A 110 15.31 -0.27 23.02
C LYS A 110 13.87 -0.48 22.56
N LYS A 111 12.94 0.29 23.15
CA LYS A 111 11.55 0.31 22.70
C LYS A 111 11.48 1.07 21.35
N ALA A 112 11.03 0.38 20.30
CA ALA A 112 10.74 0.94 19.00
C ALA A 112 9.24 1.03 18.80
N TRP A 113 8.76 2.17 18.29
CA TRP A 113 7.37 2.37 17.90
C TRP A 113 7.31 2.42 16.39
N ILE A 114 6.47 1.57 15.82
CA ILE A 114 6.25 1.49 14.38
C ILE A 114 4.79 1.84 14.13
N PHE A 115 4.56 2.82 13.28
CA PHE A 115 3.22 3.25 12.86
C PHE A 115 3.33 3.96 11.51
N HIS A 116 2.24 4.00 10.79
CA HIS A 116 2.17 4.77 9.54
C HIS A 116 2.01 6.26 9.86
N GLY A 117 2.77 7.11 9.18
CA GLY A 117 2.89 8.54 9.53
C GLY A 117 1.66 9.40 9.26
N ASP A 118 0.59 8.83 8.69
CA ASP A 118 -0.67 9.52 8.38
C ASP A 118 -1.34 10.17 9.61
N VAL A 119 -1.04 9.68 10.80
CA VAL A 119 -1.56 10.27 12.07
C VAL A 119 -1.07 11.69 12.31
N PHE A 120 0.05 12.08 11.70
CA PHE A 120 0.62 13.44 11.78
C PHE A 120 0.20 14.34 10.62
N ASP A 121 -0.42 13.78 9.58
CA ASP A 121 -0.87 14.57 8.45
C ASP A 121 -2.23 15.23 8.75
N ALA A 122 -2.17 16.49 9.20
CA ALA A 122 -3.37 17.29 9.46
C ALA A 122 -4.26 17.44 8.21
N SER A 123 -3.68 17.36 7.00
CA SER A 123 -4.42 17.43 5.74
C SER A 123 -5.30 16.19 5.56
N VAL A 124 -4.83 15.02 5.99
CA VAL A 124 -5.60 13.76 5.95
C VAL A 124 -6.74 13.81 6.97
N GLN A 125 -6.51 14.36 8.15
CA GLN A 125 -7.54 14.47 9.21
C GLN A 125 -8.68 15.44 8.85
N HIS A 126 -8.38 16.54 8.15
CA HIS A 126 -9.34 17.59 7.86
C HIS A 126 -9.87 17.61 6.42
N SER A 127 -9.31 16.82 5.51
CA SER A 127 -9.56 16.98 4.07
C SER A 127 -9.82 15.70 3.29
N LYS A 128 -10.41 14.68 3.90
CA LYS A 128 -10.88 13.49 3.14
C LYS A 128 -11.75 13.85 1.94
N TRP A 129 -12.51 14.94 2.04
CA TRP A 129 -13.32 15.48 0.94
C TRP A 129 -12.49 16.27 -0.07
N ILE A 130 -11.42 17.00 0.37
CA ILE A 130 -10.50 17.73 -0.52
C ILE A 130 -9.63 16.75 -1.31
N ALA A 131 -9.16 15.68 -0.69
CA ALA A 131 -8.44 14.61 -1.41
C ALA A 131 -9.32 13.93 -2.47
N LYS A 132 -10.61 13.68 -2.15
CA LYS A 132 -11.60 13.21 -3.14
C LYS A 132 -11.86 14.22 -4.26
N LEU A 133 -11.88 15.52 -3.95
CA LEU A 133 -11.99 16.59 -4.94
C LEU A 133 -10.73 16.70 -5.78
N GLY A 134 -9.54 16.56 -5.17
CA GLY A 134 -8.26 16.56 -5.89
C GLY A 134 -8.17 15.41 -6.89
N GLY A 135 -8.57 14.20 -6.52
CA GLY A 135 -8.64 13.05 -7.42
C GLY A 135 -9.61 13.27 -8.59
N LYS A 136 -10.83 13.78 -8.30
CA LYS A 136 -11.79 14.15 -9.35
C LYS A 136 -11.31 15.30 -10.20
N GLY A 137 -10.63 16.29 -9.62
CA GLY A 137 -10.03 17.41 -10.33
C GLY A 137 -8.93 16.96 -11.28
N TYR A 138 -8.11 16.01 -10.86
CA TYR A 138 -7.07 15.41 -11.69
C TYR A 138 -7.67 14.63 -12.88
N ASP A 139 -8.69 13.79 -12.64
CA ASP A 139 -9.41 13.09 -13.71
C ASP A 139 -10.07 14.06 -14.70
N LEU A 140 -10.63 15.17 -14.19
CA LEU A 140 -11.20 16.24 -15.02
C LEU A 140 -10.13 16.94 -15.86
N LEU A 141 -8.96 17.25 -15.29
CA LEU A 141 -7.84 17.83 -16.02
C LEU A 141 -7.32 16.91 -17.12
N ILE A 142 -7.25 15.60 -16.87
CA ILE A 142 -6.91 14.61 -17.89
C ILE A 142 -7.97 14.60 -19.01
N ALA A 143 -9.24 14.62 -18.65
CA ALA A 143 -10.34 14.65 -19.63
C ALA A 143 -10.29 15.92 -20.50
N ILE A 144 -10.08 17.10 -19.88
CA ILE A 144 -9.91 18.38 -20.58
C ILE A 144 -8.69 18.32 -21.50
N ASN A 145 -7.55 17.82 -21.02
CA ASN A 145 -6.34 17.70 -21.83
C ASN A 145 -6.54 16.78 -23.04
N ASN A 146 -7.28 15.69 -22.88
CA ASN A 146 -7.62 14.79 -23.98
C ASN A 146 -8.52 15.47 -25.03
N VAL A 147 -9.52 16.26 -24.58
CA VAL A 147 -10.39 17.04 -25.48
C VAL A 147 -9.58 18.11 -26.22
N VAL A 148 -8.72 18.84 -25.51
CA VAL A 148 -7.84 19.86 -26.11
C VAL A 148 -6.90 19.23 -27.14
N ASN A 149 -6.27 18.11 -26.82
CA ASN A 149 -5.39 17.39 -27.75
C ASN A 149 -6.15 16.87 -28.97
N TRP A 150 -7.41 16.41 -28.81
CA TRP A 150 -8.26 16.00 -29.92
C TRP A 150 -8.61 17.18 -30.84
N ILE A 151 -8.95 18.36 -30.28
CA ILE A 151 -9.22 19.58 -31.04
C ILE A 151 -7.95 20.02 -31.79
N LEU A 152 -6.79 20.05 -31.11
CA LEU A 152 -5.52 20.46 -31.72
C LEU A 152 -5.13 19.55 -32.89
N LYS A 153 -5.34 18.23 -32.77
CA LYS A 153 -5.16 17.29 -33.89
C LYS A 153 -6.08 17.58 -35.07
N LYS A 154 -7.34 17.97 -34.83
CA LYS A 154 -8.27 18.31 -35.88
C LYS A 154 -7.90 19.62 -36.61
N ILE A 155 -7.22 20.55 -35.95
CA ILE A 155 -6.77 21.85 -36.49
C ILE A 155 -5.38 21.75 -37.12
N GLY A 156 -4.79 20.54 -37.17
CA GLY A 156 -3.47 20.33 -37.81
C GLY A 156 -2.28 20.87 -37.02
N ARG A 157 -2.44 21.16 -35.72
CA ARG A 157 -1.36 21.55 -34.82
C ARG A 157 -0.95 20.32 -34.01
N GLU A 158 0.12 19.65 -34.44
CA GLU A 158 0.80 18.65 -33.59
C GLU A 158 1.60 19.37 -32.50
N LYS A 159 1.46 18.88 -31.24
CA LYS A 159 2.36 19.31 -30.16
C LYS A 159 3.70 18.59 -30.30
N TYR A 160 4.76 19.37 -30.19
CA TYR A 160 6.09 18.89 -29.92
C TYR A 160 6.16 18.27 -28.52
#